data_fadd9cb721308d1bdcbcb1e9e6166397
#
_entry.id   fadd9cb721308d1bdcbcb1e9e6166397
#
_cell.length_a   1.000
_cell.length_b   1.000
_cell.length_c   1.000
_cell.angle_alpha   90.00
_cell.angle_beta   90.00
_cell.angle_gamma   90.00
#
_symmetry.space_group_name_H-M   'P 1'
#
loop_
_entity.id
_entity.type
_entity.pdbx_description
1 polymer ?
#
loop_
_entity_poly.entity_id
_entity_poly.type
_entity_poly.pdbx_seq_one_letter_code
_entity_poly.pdbx_strand_id
1 'polypeptide(L)'
;LQAFCATEQQLDLYIAPTNGSVNYQQIIESFCLPDSVQVHYTDGVIPYLLAQKVARKSCVVICCMDFPYTVGLTTLVEAFALGIPVICSRNPNFEMDIDKEEIGITVAYNDVEGWINAIHRIADHPEEAQKMGVNARKLAEKRFNLEIFSHEIAESLLEISKMSSKKRTFA
;
A
#
# COMPACT_ATOMS: atom_id res chain seq x y z
N LEU A 1 -8.04 12.39 4.11
CA LEU A 1 -8.44 13.64 3.46
C LEU A 1 -7.98 14.88 4.25
N GLN A 2 -8.12 14.90 5.59
CA GLN A 2 -7.68 16.03 6.42
C GLN A 2 -6.23 16.44 6.16
N ALA A 3 -5.34 15.48 5.93
CA ALA A 3 -3.95 15.77 5.61
C ALA A 3 -3.78 16.50 4.26
N PHE A 4 -4.63 16.21 3.28
CA PHE A 4 -4.62 16.92 2.00
C PHE A 4 -5.19 18.34 2.11
N CYS A 5 -6.08 18.61 3.08
CA CYS A 5 -6.56 19.98 3.34
C CYS A 5 -5.47 20.91 3.88
N ALA A 6 -4.40 20.36 4.43
CA ALA A 6 -3.31 21.13 5.04
C ALA A 6 -2.08 21.28 4.13
N THR A 7 -2.12 20.78 2.88
CA THR A 7 -0.98 20.87 1.97
C THR A 7 -1.05 22.09 1.07
N GLU A 8 0.10 22.75 0.88
CA GLU A 8 0.28 23.81 -0.12
C GLU A 8 0.88 23.26 -1.44
N GLN A 9 1.21 21.98 -1.47
CA GLN A 9 1.79 21.30 -2.62
C GLN A 9 0.77 21.10 -3.73
N GLN A 10 1.22 21.18 -4.98
CA GLN A 10 0.42 20.79 -6.13
C GLN A 10 0.35 19.26 -6.18
N LEU A 11 -0.81 18.69 -5.88
CA LEU A 11 -1.02 17.25 -5.80
C LEU A 11 -2.20 16.80 -6.66
N ASP A 12 -2.02 15.68 -7.35
CA ASP A 12 -3.09 14.95 -8.02
C ASP A 12 -3.52 13.76 -7.14
N LEU A 13 -4.75 13.79 -6.64
CA LEU A 13 -5.34 12.72 -5.84
C LEU A 13 -6.22 11.83 -6.71
N TYR A 14 -5.73 10.64 -7.04
CA TYR A 14 -6.49 9.64 -7.79
C TYR A 14 -7.25 8.71 -6.85
N ILE A 15 -8.56 8.63 -7.01
CA ILE A 15 -9.44 7.79 -6.20
C ILE A 15 -10.06 6.71 -7.05
N ALA A 16 -9.74 5.46 -6.71
CA ALA A 16 -10.29 4.26 -7.31
C ALA A 16 -11.16 3.54 -6.29
N PRO A 17 -12.47 3.82 -6.24
CA PRO A 17 -13.37 3.14 -5.32
C PRO A 17 -13.54 1.68 -5.74
N THR A 18 -13.29 0.76 -4.81
CA THR A 18 -13.47 -0.68 -5.05
C THR A 18 -14.88 -1.16 -4.72
N ASN A 19 -15.72 -0.32 -4.10
CA ASN A 19 -17.03 -0.69 -3.61
C ASN A 19 -18.06 0.39 -3.99
N GLY A 20 -19.01 0.07 -4.87
CA GLY A 20 -20.04 1.00 -5.33
C GLY A 20 -21.08 1.44 -4.29
N SER A 21 -20.96 0.98 -3.02
CA SER A 21 -21.88 1.34 -1.94
C SER A 21 -21.53 2.64 -1.19
N VAL A 22 -20.34 3.19 -1.40
CA VAL A 22 -19.89 4.42 -0.73
C VAL A 22 -19.78 5.53 -1.75
N ASN A 23 -20.50 6.63 -1.53
CA ASN A 23 -20.36 7.82 -2.38
C ASN A 23 -19.12 8.62 -1.97
N TYR A 24 -17.97 8.20 -2.47
CA TYR A 24 -16.69 8.88 -2.20
C TYR A 24 -16.67 10.33 -2.67
N GLN A 25 -17.38 10.66 -3.73
CA GLN A 25 -17.48 12.03 -4.22
C GLN A 25 -18.11 12.95 -3.19
N GLN A 26 -19.25 12.58 -2.62
CA GLN A 26 -19.89 13.38 -1.55
C GLN A 26 -19.02 13.51 -0.30
N ILE A 27 -18.27 12.44 0.05
CA ILE A 27 -17.34 12.49 1.17
C ILE A 27 -16.24 13.50 0.88
N ILE A 28 -15.66 13.49 -0.30
CA ILE A 28 -14.56 14.39 -0.66
C ILE A 28 -15.04 15.83 -0.78
N GLU A 29 -16.21 16.06 -1.38
CA GLU A 29 -16.83 17.38 -1.47
C GLU A 29 -17.16 17.98 -0.09
N SER A 30 -17.32 17.15 0.93
CA SER A 30 -17.50 17.62 2.32
C SER A 30 -16.22 18.16 2.96
N PHE A 31 -15.04 17.88 2.36
CA PHE A 31 -13.76 18.42 2.77
C PHE A 31 -13.43 19.62 1.87
N CYS A 32 -13.09 20.74 2.46
CA CYS A 32 -12.61 21.91 1.71
C CYS A 32 -11.15 21.66 1.30
N LEU A 33 -10.92 20.90 0.23
CA LEU A 33 -9.59 20.71 -0.32
C LEU A 33 -9.09 22.02 -0.95
N PRO A 34 -7.81 22.38 -0.81
CA PRO A 34 -7.25 23.56 -1.44
C PRO A 34 -7.16 23.39 -2.96
N ASP A 35 -7.13 24.49 -3.70
CA ASP A 35 -7.02 24.49 -5.18
C ASP A 35 -5.73 23.81 -5.69
N SER A 36 -4.73 23.66 -4.82
CA SER A 36 -3.50 22.90 -5.08
C SER A 36 -3.72 21.39 -5.21
N VAL A 37 -4.85 20.86 -4.75
CA VAL A 37 -5.17 19.42 -4.81
C VAL A 37 -6.24 19.17 -5.88
N GLN A 38 -5.83 18.56 -7.00
CA GLN A 38 -6.75 18.12 -8.03
C GLN A 38 -7.22 16.69 -7.77
N VAL A 39 -8.53 16.47 -7.74
CA VAL A 39 -9.12 15.16 -7.50
C VAL A 39 -9.58 14.51 -8.80
N HIS A 40 -9.10 13.32 -9.07
CA HIS A 40 -9.45 12.51 -10.23
C HIS A 40 -10.22 11.27 -9.78
N TYR A 41 -11.48 11.19 -10.18
CA TYR A 41 -12.31 10.01 -9.93
C TYR A 41 -12.20 9.04 -11.09
N THR A 42 -12.09 7.76 -10.77
CA THR A 42 -12.15 6.70 -11.76
C THR A 42 -13.43 5.89 -11.56
N ASP A 43 -14.24 5.82 -12.59
CA ASP A 43 -15.46 5.02 -12.59
C ASP A 43 -15.12 3.53 -12.72
N GLY A 44 -14.85 2.89 -11.59
CA GLY A 44 -14.55 1.47 -11.54
C GLY A 44 -13.07 1.12 -11.55
N VAL A 45 -12.74 -0.08 -11.99
CA VAL A 45 -11.37 -0.60 -12.02
C VAL A 45 -10.54 0.18 -13.04
N ILE A 46 -9.54 0.89 -12.57
CA ILE A 46 -8.55 1.51 -13.46
C ILE A 46 -7.90 0.40 -14.30
N PRO A 47 -7.90 0.49 -15.64
CA PRO A 47 -7.17 -0.44 -16.45
C PRO A 47 -5.72 -0.53 -15.97
N TYR A 48 -5.18 -1.73 -15.84
CA TYR A 48 -3.86 -2.02 -15.30
C TYR A 48 -2.74 -1.12 -15.86
N LEU A 49 -2.76 -0.85 -17.17
CA LEU A 49 -1.78 0.03 -17.81
C LEU A 49 -1.91 1.50 -17.39
N LEU A 50 -3.13 1.98 -17.11
CA LEU A 50 -3.35 3.34 -16.63
C LEU A 50 -2.89 3.44 -15.18
N ALA A 51 -3.24 2.46 -14.35
CA ALA A 51 -2.76 2.37 -12.98
C ALA A 51 -1.23 2.38 -12.92
N GLN A 52 -0.54 1.64 -13.78
CA GLN A 52 0.92 1.67 -13.86
C GLN A 52 1.49 3.04 -14.26
N LYS A 53 0.85 3.75 -15.19
CA LYS A 53 1.32 5.08 -15.61
C LYS A 53 1.14 6.12 -14.50
N VAL A 54 0.03 6.09 -13.81
CA VAL A 54 -0.26 6.98 -12.68
C VAL A 54 0.65 6.66 -11.52
N ALA A 55 0.74 5.39 -11.17
CA ALA A 55 1.52 4.92 -10.05
C ALA A 55 3.02 5.21 -10.15
N ARG A 56 3.61 5.19 -11.34
CA ARG A 56 5.04 5.49 -11.54
C ARG A 56 5.46 6.91 -11.15
N LYS A 57 4.53 7.82 -10.94
CA LYS A 57 4.81 9.23 -10.60
C LYS A 57 4.42 9.58 -9.17
N SER A 58 3.91 8.63 -8.38
CA SER A 58 3.20 8.89 -7.15
C SER A 58 3.66 7.97 -6.02
N CYS A 59 3.20 8.21 -4.83
CA CYS A 59 3.18 7.20 -3.78
C CYS A 59 1.78 6.57 -3.70
N VAL A 60 1.69 5.37 -3.14
CA VAL A 60 0.42 4.74 -2.81
C VAL A 60 0.09 5.02 -1.35
N VAL A 61 -1.10 5.56 -1.10
CA VAL A 61 -1.60 5.84 0.25
C VAL A 61 -2.61 4.77 0.66
N ILE A 62 -2.33 4.06 1.74
CA ILE A 62 -3.18 2.99 2.26
C ILE A 62 -3.59 3.30 3.69
N CYS A 63 -4.82 3.80 3.84
CA CYS A 63 -5.40 4.06 5.15
C CYS A 63 -6.17 2.83 5.63
N CYS A 64 -5.72 2.20 6.70
CA CYS A 64 -6.50 1.18 7.40
C CYS A 64 -7.33 1.82 8.50
N MET A 65 -8.51 1.27 8.77
CA MET A 65 -9.33 1.66 9.92
C MET A 65 -8.68 1.20 11.24
N ASP A 66 -9.23 1.62 12.37
CA ASP A 66 -8.76 1.36 13.75
C ASP A 66 -8.58 -0.13 14.13
N PHE A 67 -8.76 -1.04 13.19
CA PHE A 67 -8.64 -2.46 13.43
C PHE A 67 -7.51 -3.06 12.59
N PRO A 68 -6.72 -3.99 13.14
CA PRO A 68 -5.62 -4.64 12.44
C PRO A 68 -6.16 -5.67 11.43
N TYR A 69 -6.92 -5.21 10.45
CA TYR A 69 -7.27 -6.05 9.30
C TYR A 69 -6.10 -6.11 8.32
N THR A 70 -5.99 -7.20 7.58
CA THR A 70 -5.06 -7.35 6.46
C THR A 70 -5.53 -6.60 5.19
N VAL A 71 -6.21 -5.47 5.39
CA VAL A 71 -6.66 -4.61 4.28
C VAL A 71 -5.47 -3.92 3.66
N GLY A 72 -5.41 -3.91 2.33
CA GLY A 72 -4.36 -3.22 1.58
C GLY A 72 -3.10 -4.04 1.30
N LEU A 73 -2.98 -5.28 1.79
CA LEU A 73 -1.80 -6.12 1.56
C LEU A 73 -1.54 -6.36 0.06
N THR A 74 -2.58 -6.63 -0.73
CA THR A 74 -2.45 -6.79 -2.19
C THR A 74 -1.93 -5.50 -2.83
N THR A 75 -2.49 -4.35 -2.45
CA THR A 75 -2.09 -3.04 -2.95
C THR A 75 -0.64 -2.71 -2.57
N LEU A 76 -0.19 -3.09 -1.36
CA LEU A 76 1.21 -2.97 -0.94
C LEU A 76 2.13 -3.76 -1.87
N VAL A 77 1.84 -5.05 -2.08
CA VAL A 77 2.66 -5.92 -2.93
C VAL A 77 2.70 -5.42 -4.37
N GLU A 78 1.57 -4.95 -4.90
CA GLU A 78 1.50 -4.32 -6.23
C GLU A 78 2.35 -3.05 -6.31
N ALA A 79 2.28 -2.16 -5.30
CA ALA A 79 3.10 -0.97 -5.23
C ALA A 79 4.60 -1.33 -5.20
N PHE A 80 5.00 -2.30 -4.39
CA PHE A 80 6.37 -2.79 -4.34
C PHE A 80 6.82 -3.36 -5.68
N ALA A 81 5.99 -4.17 -6.34
CA ALA A 81 6.29 -4.73 -7.66
C ALA A 81 6.45 -3.64 -8.73
N LEU A 82 5.81 -2.49 -8.57
CA LEU A 82 5.93 -1.33 -9.46
C LEU A 82 7.09 -0.40 -9.07
N GLY A 83 7.75 -0.63 -7.93
CA GLY A 83 8.80 0.23 -7.41
C GLY A 83 8.29 1.57 -6.91
N ILE A 84 7.12 1.59 -6.29
CA ILE A 84 6.45 2.78 -5.80
C ILE A 84 6.51 2.81 -4.28
N PRO A 85 6.93 3.94 -3.66
CA PRO A 85 6.90 4.07 -2.23
C PRO A 85 5.45 4.09 -1.71
N VAL A 86 5.27 3.65 -0.47
CA VAL A 86 3.94 3.62 0.17
C VAL A 86 3.91 4.50 1.41
N ILE A 87 2.75 5.11 1.68
CA ILE A 87 2.42 5.66 2.98
C ILE A 87 1.25 4.84 3.51
N CYS A 88 1.40 4.19 4.63
CA CYS A 88 0.34 3.32 5.15
C CYS A 88 0.15 3.45 6.66
N SER A 89 -1.06 3.12 7.12
CA SER A 89 -1.30 2.98 8.55
C SER A 89 -0.45 1.84 9.11
N ARG A 90 0.10 2.05 10.30
CA ARG A 90 0.82 0.99 11.02
C ARG A 90 -0.11 -0.19 11.25
N ASN A 91 0.29 -1.38 10.78
CA ASN A 91 -0.50 -2.59 10.91
C ASN A 91 0.38 -3.72 11.46
N PRO A 92 0.06 -4.25 12.66
CA PRO A 92 0.83 -5.32 13.27
C PRO A 92 0.76 -6.66 12.52
N ASN A 93 -0.19 -6.80 11.59
CA ASN A 93 -0.31 -8.00 10.76
C ASN A 93 0.58 -7.97 9.51
N PHE A 94 1.28 -6.87 9.25
CA PHE A 94 2.30 -6.86 8.22
C PHE A 94 3.59 -7.45 8.79
N GLU A 95 4.04 -8.54 8.21
CA GLU A 95 5.30 -9.20 8.61
C GLU A 95 6.54 -8.38 8.24
N MET A 96 6.37 -7.37 7.39
CA MET A 96 7.44 -6.49 6.95
C MET A 96 7.42 -5.18 7.73
N ASP A 97 8.57 -4.67 8.07
CA ASP A 97 8.76 -3.36 8.68
C ASP A 97 9.05 -2.33 7.56
N ILE A 98 8.01 -1.59 7.18
CA ILE A 98 8.03 -0.62 6.07
C ILE A 98 9.12 0.44 6.27
N ASP A 99 9.25 0.96 7.49
CA ASP A 99 10.22 2.02 7.81
C ASP A 99 11.65 1.48 7.85
N LYS A 100 11.85 0.32 8.47
CA LYS A 100 13.17 -0.31 8.61
C LYS A 100 13.73 -0.79 7.26
N GLU A 101 12.87 -1.30 6.40
CA GLU A 101 13.24 -1.72 5.04
C GLU A 101 13.39 -0.53 4.08
N GLU A 102 13.13 0.69 4.55
CA GLU A 102 13.15 1.92 3.75
C GLU A 102 12.34 1.81 2.45
N ILE A 103 11.12 1.25 2.53
CA ILE A 103 10.24 1.04 1.38
C ILE A 103 9.02 1.95 1.38
N GLY A 104 8.87 2.77 2.41
CA GLY A 104 7.76 3.68 2.60
C GLY A 104 7.77 4.33 3.96
N ILE A 105 6.62 4.81 4.39
CA ILE A 105 6.44 5.49 5.69
C ILE A 105 5.21 4.89 6.37
N THR A 106 5.33 4.53 7.64
CA THR A 106 4.16 4.14 8.45
C THR A 106 3.68 5.28 9.32
N VAL A 107 2.37 5.44 9.40
CA VAL A 107 1.70 6.45 10.21
C VAL A 107 0.80 5.75 11.24
N ALA A 108 0.76 6.25 12.46
CA ALA A 108 -0.13 5.71 13.49
C ALA A 108 -1.61 5.95 13.14
N TYR A 109 -2.50 5.15 13.72
CA TYR A 109 -3.95 5.36 13.54
C TYR A 109 -4.36 6.72 14.09
N ASN A 110 -5.22 7.43 13.36
CA ASN A 110 -5.75 8.76 13.70
C ASN A 110 -4.71 9.86 13.86
N ASP A 111 -3.48 9.65 13.44
CA ASP A 111 -2.40 10.63 13.47
C ASP A 111 -2.42 11.51 12.20
N VAL A 112 -3.30 12.52 12.20
CA VAL A 112 -3.44 13.45 11.05
C VAL A 112 -2.14 14.19 10.77
N GLU A 113 -1.42 14.62 11.81
CA GLU A 113 -0.14 15.32 11.65
C GLU A 113 0.94 14.41 11.04
N GLY A 114 1.00 13.15 11.49
CA GLY A 114 1.86 12.14 10.89
C GLY A 114 1.57 11.93 9.40
N TRP A 115 0.30 11.92 8.99
CA TRP A 115 -0.09 11.85 7.58
C TRP A 115 0.35 13.08 6.79
N ILE A 116 0.18 14.30 7.33
CA ILE A 116 0.65 15.55 6.72
C ILE A 116 2.16 15.47 6.49
N ASN A 117 2.91 15.11 7.53
CA ASN A 117 4.37 15.02 7.46
C ASN A 117 4.84 13.96 6.46
N ALA A 118 4.18 12.80 6.40
CA ALA A 118 4.52 11.75 5.46
C ALA A 118 4.27 12.17 3.99
N ILE A 119 3.16 12.85 3.71
CA ILE A 119 2.84 13.37 2.38
C ILE A 119 3.88 14.42 1.97
N HIS A 120 4.18 15.38 2.84
CA HIS A 120 5.19 16.41 2.57
C HIS A 120 6.57 15.78 2.35
N ARG A 121 6.97 14.81 3.17
CA ARG A 121 8.26 14.13 3.02
C ARG A 121 8.41 13.49 1.64
N ILE A 122 7.39 12.81 1.13
CA ILE A 122 7.41 12.21 -0.21
C ILE A 122 7.40 13.29 -1.30
N ALA A 123 6.62 14.37 -1.13
CA ALA A 123 6.49 15.43 -2.12
C ALA A 123 7.75 16.32 -2.20
N ASP A 124 8.32 16.65 -1.05
CA ASP A 124 9.46 17.58 -0.95
C ASP A 124 10.81 16.88 -1.21
N HIS A 125 10.87 15.54 -1.04
CA HIS A 125 12.10 14.77 -1.20
C HIS A 125 11.95 13.65 -2.25
N PRO A 126 11.81 13.99 -3.54
CA PRO A 126 11.58 13.02 -4.62
C PRO A 126 12.70 11.98 -4.77
N GLU A 127 13.95 12.34 -4.43
CA GLU A 127 15.07 11.41 -4.45
C GLU A 127 14.94 10.33 -3.37
N GLU A 128 14.47 10.72 -2.18
CA GLU A 128 14.20 9.79 -1.08
C GLU A 128 13.03 8.85 -1.46
N ALA A 129 11.96 9.41 -2.01
CA ALA A 129 10.83 8.64 -2.51
C ALA A 129 11.27 7.63 -3.59
N GLN A 130 12.13 8.04 -4.51
CA GLN A 130 12.70 7.14 -5.52
C GLN A 130 13.54 6.02 -4.91
N LYS A 131 14.37 6.33 -3.90
CA LYS A 131 15.14 5.31 -3.16
C LYS A 131 14.24 4.29 -2.49
N MET A 132 13.17 4.74 -1.82
CA MET A 132 12.17 3.86 -1.22
C MET A 132 11.53 2.95 -2.27
N GLY A 133 11.15 3.49 -3.43
CA GLY A 133 10.61 2.72 -4.54
C GLY A 133 11.57 1.64 -5.05
N VAL A 134 12.85 1.96 -5.21
CA VAL A 134 13.89 0.99 -5.60
C VAL A 134 14.02 -0.13 -4.57
N ASN A 135 14.01 0.19 -3.29
CA ASN A 135 14.07 -0.80 -2.21
C ASN A 135 12.82 -1.68 -2.21
N ALA A 136 11.63 -1.07 -2.38
CA ALA A 136 10.36 -1.79 -2.49
C ALA A 136 10.39 -2.81 -3.64
N ARG A 137 10.88 -2.41 -4.81
CA ARG A 137 11.04 -3.30 -5.97
C ARG A 137 11.97 -4.47 -5.67
N LYS A 138 13.13 -4.23 -5.06
CA LYS A 138 14.06 -5.28 -4.65
C LYS A 138 13.43 -6.26 -3.67
N LEU A 139 12.63 -5.75 -2.71
CA LEU A 139 11.91 -6.59 -1.76
C LEU A 139 10.88 -7.48 -2.48
N ALA A 140 10.11 -6.91 -3.42
CA ALA A 140 9.14 -7.67 -4.21
C ALA A 140 9.82 -8.79 -5.01
N GLU A 141 10.91 -8.50 -5.69
CA GLU A 141 11.68 -9.49 -6.45
C GLU A 141 12.26 -10.60 -5.57
N LYS A 142 12.65 -10.26 -4.34
CA LYS A 142 13.26 -11.21 -3.39
C LYS A 142 12.23 -12.08 -2.65
N ARG A 143 11.01 -11.55 -2.37
CA ARG A 143 10.06 -12.21 -1.46
C ARG A 143 8.68 -12.46 -2.05
N PHE A 144 8.23 -11.64 -3.00
CA PHE A 144 6.83 -11.64 -3.47
C PHE A 144 6.72 -11.98 -4.96
N ASN A 145 7.43 -13.00 -5.40
CA ASN A 145 7.31 -13.53 -6.77
C ASN A 145 6.67 -14.92 -6.77
N LEU A 146 6.15 -15.31 -7.92
CA LEU A 146 5.42 -16.57 -8.09
C LEU A 146 6.29 -17.80 -7.82
N GLU A 147 7.58 -17.76 -8.14
CA GLU A 147 8.50 -18.88 -7.95
C GLU A 147 8.71 -19.16 -6.46
N ILE A 148 8.99 -18.12 -5.67
CA ILE A 148 9.14 -18.24 -4.21
C ILE A 148 7.85 -18.71 -3.59
N PHE A 149 6.72 -18.09 -3.94
CA PHE A 149 5.41 -18.45 -3.44
C PHE A 149 5.05 -19.92 -3.71
N SER A 150 5.28 -20.39 -4.94
CA SER A 150 5.00 -21.78 -5.29
C SER A 150 5.92 -22.77 -4.56
N HIS A 151 7.18 -22.40 -4.35
CA HIS A 151 8.13 -23.21 -3.61
C HIS A 151 7.73 -23.34 -2.12
N GLU A 152 7.43 -22.22 -1.45
CA GLU A 152 7.01 -22.20 -0.04
C GLU A 152 5.72 -23.00 0.19
N ILE A 153 4.74 -22.89 -0.71
CA ILE A 153 3.52 -23.71 -0.65
C ILE A 153 3.85 -25.19 -0.79
N ALA A 154 4.68 -25.57 -1.77
CA ALA A 154 5.05 -26.95 -2.00
C ALA A 154 5.78 -27.55 -0.78
N GLU A 155 6.72 -26.83 -0.18
CA GLU A 155 7.40 -27.26 1.04
C GLU A 155 6.42 -27.43 2.21
N SER A 156 5.54 -26.46 2.44
CA SER A 156 4.53 -26.55 3.51
C SER A 156 3.61 -27.76 3.34
N LEU A 157 3.17 -28.06 2.12
CA LEU A 157 2.34 -29.23 1.83
C LEU A 157 3.09 -30.54 2.06
N LEU A 158 4.38 -30.60 1.71
CA LEU A 158 5.23 -31.78 1.97
C LEU A 158 5.44 -32.01 3.46
N GLU A 159 5.62 -30.97 4.26
CA GLU A 159 5.73 -31.07 5.72
C GLU A 159 4.46 -31.60 6.35
N ILE A 160 3.29 -31.06 5.96
CA ILE A 160 1.98 -31.52 6.45
C ILE A 160 1.78 -33.00 6.11
N SER A 161 2.13 -33.42 4.89
CA SER A 161 2.04 -34.82 4.46
C SER A 161 2.91 -35.75 5.32
N LYS A 162 4.15 -35.34 5.62
CA LYS A 162 5.06 -36.10 6.51
C LYS A 162 4.53 -36.21 7.95
N MET A 163 3.92 -35.16 8.48
CA MET A 163 3.29 -35.16 9.80
C MET A 163 2.07 -36.08 9.86
N SER A 164 1.25 -36.10 8.79
CA SER A 164 0.09 -36.98 8.69
C SER A 164 0.46 -38.45 8.59
N SER A 165 1.53 -38.81 7.88
CA SER A 165 2.01 -40.17 7.77
C SER A 165 2.58 -40.70 9.08
N LYS A 166 3.28 -39.88 9.88
CA LYS A 166 3.75 -40.24 11.22
C LYS A 166 2.60 -40.54 12.20
N LYS A 167 1.48 -39.82 12.14
CA LYS A 167 0.32 -40.09 12.99
C LYS A 167 -0.38 -41.44 12.69
N ARG A 168 -0.33 -41.89 11.44
CA ARG A 168 -0.92 -43.20 11.02
C ARG A 168 -0.10 -44.41 11.45
N THR A 169 1.17 -44.23 11.79
CA THR A 169 2.06 -45.35 12.19
C THR A 169 1.96 -45.65 13.71
N PHE A 170 1.27 -44.81 14.47
CA PHE A 170 1.08 -45.00 15.92
C PHE A 170 -0.39 -45.29 16.35
N ALA A 171 -1.25 -45.61 15.38
CA ALA A 171 -2.61 -46.09 15.60
C ALA A 171 -2.74 -47.56 15.08
#